data_a6471b9302430db4b63ecbf219a9ccd2
#
_entry.id   a6471b9302430db4b63ecbf219a9ccd2
#
_cell.length_a   1.000
_cell.length_b   1.000
_cell.length_c   1.000
_cell.angle_alpha   90.00
_cell.angle_beta   90.00
_cell.angle_gamma   90.00
#
_symmetry.space_group_name_H-M   'P 1'
#
loop_
_entity.id
_entity.type
_entity.pdbx_description
1 polymer ?
#
loop_
_entity_poly.entity_id
_entity_poly.type
_entity_poly.pdbx_seq_one_letter_code
_entity_poly.pdbx_strand_id
1 'polypeptide(L)'
;MDPVTFEVLWSRLISIVNEQAAALMHASFTTVVREAGDLSAGVFDAQGNMLAQAVTGTPGHINTMATCVRHFVKKHPLETLEPGDSLLTNDPWLGSGHLHDITVVTPAFKDGKGVGWFANTCHAMDIGGRTLGAGARQVYEEGVNVPIMFLFRKGELNRDLIDILRANVREPDQVVGDLYAQQAGNDVGAAKLIATMEEYDIGDLEGLSTLILDRSEERTRDAIAEIPNGRYDDEVSIDGYDEPLQIKIAVDILDRNLVVDYAGSSPQVNWGINVVYNYTHAYTTYPLKCAISPEIPNNEGSFRPVKVRAPEGCILNAEFPCAVGARHLVGHFLSQAIFGALSKVIPERVLADGSAGLWNTQLEGVGPDGRRFAYIFFSAGGMGASAVADGLSATAFPSGIRGVPAEAIEAVSPVRMVKRALISDSGGAGRFRGGLSQEMVLAVDSDLPAQHSCMYDRTRFAPRGFLGGADGQA
;
A
#
# COMPACT_ATOMS: atom_id res chain seq x y z
N MET A 1 21.91 -17.82 -18.82
CA MET A 1 22.45 -16.48 -18.44
C MET A 1 23.56 -16.68 -17.42
N ASP A 2 24.72 -16.02 -17.57
CA ASP A 2 25.77 -16.07 -16.54
C ASP A 2 25.39 -15.29 -15.28
N PRO A 3 25.97 -15.61 -14.10
CA PRO A 3 25.56 -15.01 -12.83
C PRO A 3 25.78 -13.50 -12.75
N VAL A 4 26.80 -12.96 -13.40
CA VAL A 4 27.11 -11.51 -13.35
C VAL A 4 26.06 -10.75 -14.16
N THR A 5 25.79 -11.18 -15.38
CA THR A 5 24.75 -10.61 -16.24
C THR A 5 23.38 -10.66 -15.56
N PHE A 6 23.05 -11.74 -14.86
CA PHE A 6 21.82 -11.88 -14.11
C PHE A 6 21.70 -10.80 -13.01
N GLU A 7 22.72 -10.62 -12.17
CA GLU A 7 22.69 -9.62 -11.08
C GLU A 7 22.61 -8.18 -11.63
N VAL A 8 23.31 -7.90 -12.75
CA VAL A 8 23.22 -6.61 -13.42
C VAL A 8 21.83 -6.33 -13.94
N LEU A 9 21.21 -7.28 -14.62
CA LEU A 9 19.87 -7.12 -15.19
C LEU A 9 18.81 -6.98 -14.08
N TRP A 10 18.89 -7.77 -13.01
CA TRP A 10 17.97 -7.61 -11.88
C TRP A 10 18.11 -6.25 -11.21
N SER A 11 19.34 -5.79 -10.99
CA SER A 11 19.59 -4.43 -10.47
C SER A 11 19.08 -3.34 -11.40
N ARG A 12 19.20 -3.54 -12.73
CA ARG A 12 18.63 -2.65 -13.75
C ARG A 12 17.11 -2.57 -13.66
N LEU A 13 16.41 -3.70 -13.50
CA LEU A 13 14.95 -3.69 -13.31
C LEU A 13 14.54 -2.88 -12.08
N ILE A 14 15.26 -3.03 -10.95
CA ILE A 14 15.00 -2.24 -9.73
C ILE A 14 15.25 -0.75 -9.99
N SER A 15 16.30 -0.39 -10.72
CA SER A 15 16.58 1.00 -11.09
C SER A 15 15.49 1.58 -12.00
N ILE A 16 15.03 0.82 -12.98
CA ILE A 16 13.97 1.22 -13.92
C ILE A 16 12.67 1.54 -13.16
N VAL A 17 12.25 0.70 -12.22
CA VAL A 17 11.02 0.96 -11.46
C VAL A 17 11.17 2.11 -10.47
N ASN A 18 12.36 2.39 -9.94
CA ASN A 18 12.63 3.60 -9.17
C ASN A 18 12.51 4.86 -10.03
N GLU A 19 12.98 4.83 -11.26
CA GLU A 19 12.83 5.94 -12.21
C GLU A 19 11.38 6.11 -12.66
N GLN A 20 10.63 5.02 -12.85
CA GLN A 20 9.18 5.02 -13.08
C GLN A 20 8.46 5.78 -11.94
N ALA A 21 8.74 5.42 -10.68
CA ALA A 21 8.16 6.06 -9.51
C ALA A 21 8.57 7.53 -9.39
N ALA A 22 9.83 7.87 -9.66
CA ALA A 22 10.31 9.25 -9.65
C ALA A 22 9.61 10.10 -10.74
N ALA A 23 9.48 9.57 -11.95
CA ALA A 23 8.78 10.26 -13.04
C ALA A 23 7.31 10.52 -12.69
N LEU A 24 6.64 9.53 -12.11
CA LEU A 24 5.29 9.65 -11.62
C LEU A 24 5.16 10.75 -10.53
N MET A 25 6.01 10.73 -9.50
CA MET A 25 6.00 11.75 -8.44
C MET A 25 6.22 13.16 -8.99
N HIS A 26 7.18 13.33 -9.90
CA HIS A 26 7.47 14.65 -10.48
C HIS A 26 6.35 15.19 -11.37
N ALA A 27 5.58 14.31 -12.04
CA ALA A 27 4.47 14.68 -12.90
C ALA A 27 3.15 14.86 -12.13
N SER A 28 3.06 14.38 -10.88
CA SER A 28 1.82 14.35 -10.11
C SER A 28 1.35 15.72 -9.66
N PHE A 29 0.05 15.89 -9.63
CA PHE A 29 -0.65 17.10 -9.25
C PHE A 29 -0.94 17.17 -7.76
N THR A 30 -1.29 16.02 -7.15
CA THR A 30 -1.67 15.98 -5.73
C THR A 30 -0.46 15.91 -4.79
N THR A 31 -0.59 16.53 -3.61
CA THR A 31 0.42 16.44 -2.54
C THR A 31 0.49 15.05 -1.92
N VAL A 32 -0.58 14.28 -2.01
CA VAL A 32 -0.63 12.88 -1.53
C VAL A 32 0.36 12.02 -2.29
N VAL A 33 0.42 12.15 -3.60
CA VAL A 33 1.38 11.41 -4.45
C VAL A 33 2.75 12.09 -4.41
N ARG A 34 2.81 13.41 -4.65
CA ARG A 34 4.08 14.14 -4.84
C ARG A 34 4.89 14.27 -3.56
N GLU A 35 4.26 14.62 -2.43
CA GLU A 35 4.93 14.93 -1.18
C GLU A 35 4.86 13.76 -0.18
N ALA A 36 3.66 13.21 0.05
CA ALA A 36 3.50 12.09 0.98
C ALA A 36 4.01 10.75 0.40
N GLY A 37 4.10 10.63 -0.94
CA GLY A 37 4.61 9.43 -1.60
C GLY A 37 3.65 8.24 -1.51
N ASP A 38 2.32 8.49 -1.51
CA ASP A 38 1.32 7.43 -1.49
C ASP A 38 1.10 6.85 -2.89
N LEU A 39 2.12 6.17 -3.33
CA LEU A 39 2.20 5.49 -4.62
C LEU A 39 3.03 4.23 -4.53
N SER A 40 2.89 3.38 -5.53
CA SER A 40 3.74 2.23 -5.76
C SER A 40 3.93 2.01 -7.26
N ALA A 41 5.07 1.45 -7.64
CA ALA A 41 5.41 1.18 -9.03
C ALA A 41 6.16 -0.15 -9.16
N GLY A 42 5.95 -0.86 -10.26
CA GLY A 42 6.56 -2.17 -10.47
C GLY A 42 6.57 -2.62 -11.93
N VAL A 43 7.44 -3.58 -12.22
CA VAL A 43 7.55 -4.29 -13.50
C VAL A 43 7.17 -5.75 -13.33
N PHE A 44 6.46 -6.27 -14.32
CA PHE A 44 5.87 -7.62 -14.30
C PHE A 44 6.21 -8.35 -15.59
N ASP A 45 6.34 -9.67 -15.51
CA ASP A 45 6.47 -10.51 -16.70
C ASP A 45 5.15 -10.60 -17.51
N ALA A 46 5.18 -11.32 -18.61
CA ALA A 46 4.01 -11.48 -19.47
C ALA A 46 2.82 -12.15 -18.77
N GLN A 47 3.05 -12.94 -17.73
CA GLN A 47 2.05 -13.62 -16.92
C GLN A 47 1.52 -12.75 -15.75
N GLY A 48 2.10 -11.58 -15.54
CA GLY A 48 1.73 -10.65 -14.46
C GLY A 48 2.39 -10.99 -13.11
N ASN A 49 3.49 -11.74 -13.11
CA ASN A 49 4.29 -11.95 -11.90
C ASN A 49 5.21 -10.74 -11.70
N MET A 50 5.23 -10.18 -10.49
CA MET A 50 6.07 -9.05 -10.15
C MET A 50 7.55 -9.45 -10.12
N LEU A 51 8.39 -8.77 -10.93
CA LEU A 51 9.84 -9.00 -11.01
C LEU A 51 10.63 -8.03 -10.13
N ALA A 52 10.21 -6.78 -10.08
CA ALA A 52 10.80 -5.75 -9.26
C ALA A 52 9.77 -4.68 -8.91
N GLN A 53 10.00 -4.02 -7.78
CA GLN A 53 9.23 -2.86 -7.32
C GLN A 53 10.14 -1.68 -7.03
N ALA A 54 9.60 -0.48 -7.08
CA ALA A 54 10.27 0.73 -6.63
C ALA A 54 10.44 0.73 -5.09
N VAL A 55 11.51 1.37 -4.61
CA VAL A 55 11.76 1.57 -3.18
C VAL A 55 10.94 2.76 -2.68
N THR A 56 9.63 2.67 -2.81
CA THR A 56 8.64 3.67 -2.40
C THR A 56 7.34 2.99 -2.03
N GLY A 57 6.44 3.76 -1.44
CA GLY A 57 5.06 3.40 -1.32
C GLY A 57 4.67 2.58 -0.10
N THR A 58 3.42 2.21 -0.11
CA THR A 58 2.80 1.46 0.96
C THR A 58 2.74 -0.03 0.64
N PRO A 59 2.90 -0.91 1.62
CA PRO A 59 2.76 -2.36 1.42
C PRO A 59 1.42 -2.76 0.80
N GLY A 60 0.36 -2.02 1.15
CA GLY A 60 -0.98 -2.24 0.63
C GLY A 60 -1.10 -2.04 -0.88
N HIS A 61 -0.27 -1.19 -1.48
CA HIS A 61 -0.25 -1.01 -2.94
C HIS A 61 0.64 -2.05 -3.61
N ILE A 62 1.87 -2.19 -3.15
CA ILE A 62 2.90 -3.02 -3.78
C ILE A 62 2.49 -4.49 -3.86
N ASN A 63 2.18 -5.09 -2.71
CA ASN A 63 1.95 -6.53 -2.67
C ASN A 63 0.58 -6.92 -3.23
N THR A 64 -0.36 -5.96 -3.37
CA THR A 64 -1.63 -6.18 -4.08
C THR A 64 -1.48 -6.07 -5.59
N MET A 65 -0.51 -5.30 -6.11
CA MET A 65 -0.35 -5.07 -7.55
C MET A 65 -0.15 -6.36 -8.35
N ALA A 66 0.63 -7.34 -7.85
CA ALA A 66 0.82 -8.60 -8.57
C ALA A 66 -0.50 -9.33 -8.79
N THR A 67 -1.35 -9.40 -7.77
CA THR A 67 -2.70 -9.97 -7.91
C THR A 67 -3.55 -9.13 -8.86
N CYS A 68 -3.50 -7.81 -8.74
CA CYS A 68 -4.23 -6.88 -9.58
C CYS A 68 -3.83 -7.04 -11.05
N VAL A 69 -2.53 -7.02 -11.38
CA VAL A 69 -2.04 -7.18 -12.76
C VAL A 69 -2.50 -8.49 -13.38
N ARG A 70 -2.52 -9.59 -12.62
CA ARG A 70 -3.06 -10.88 -13.13
C ARG A 70 -4.54 -10.80 -13.53
N HIS A 71 -5.36 -9.96 -12.89
CA HIS A 71 -6.74 -9.72 -13.33
C HIS A 71 -6.79 -9.00 -14.70
N PHE A 72 -5.87 -8.06 -14.93
CA PHE A 72 -5.74 -7.41 -16.24
C PHE A 72 -5.28 -8.40 -17.31
N VAL A 73 -4.24 -9.21 -17.04
CA VAL A 73 -3.77 -10.26 -17.95
C VAL A 73 -4.89 -11.25 -18.31
N LYS A 74 -5.70 -11.65 -17.32
CA LYS A 74 -6.84 -12.55 -17.56
C LYS A 74 -7.92 -11.93 -18.44
N LYS A 75 -8.22 -10.64 -18.25
CA LYS A 75 -9.27 -9.93 -19.00
C LYS A 75 -8.78 -9.50 -20.39
N HIS A 76 -7.55 -9.07 -20.48
CA HIS A 76 -6.90 -8.58 -21.69
C HIS A 76 -5.52 -9.23 -21.82
N PRO A 77 -5.44 -10.46 -22.37
CA PRO A 77 -4.17 -11.13 -22.62
C PRO A 77 -3.22 -10.26 -23.45
N LEU A 78 -1.93 -10.30 -23.15
CA LEU A 78 -0.92 -9.40 -23.72
C LEU A 78 -0.91 -9.38 -25.25
N GLU A 79 -1.17 -10.54 -25.87
CA GLU A 79 -1.28 -10.70 -27.34
C GLU A 79 -2.51 -10.02 -27.96
N THR A 80 -3.48 -9.57 -27.16
CA THR A 80 -4.68 -8.85 -27.63
C THR A 80 -4.53 -7.34 -27.57
N LEU A 81 -3.42 -6.86 -27.04
CA LEU A 81 -3.13 -5.45 -26.86
C LEU A 81 -2.17 -4.94 -27.94
N GLU A 82 -2.16 -3.64 -28.12
CA GLU A 82 -1.33 -2.94 -29.09
C GLU A 82 -0.49 -1.84 -28.42
N PRO A 83 0.62 -1.39 -29.03
CA PRO A 83 1.39 -0.25 -28.55
C PRO A 83 0.49 0.99 -28.34
N GLY A 84 0.64 1.64 -27.19
CA GLY A 84 -0.19 2.78 -26.79
C GLY A 84 -1.47 2.42 -26.04
N ASP A 85 -1.74 1.11 -25.81
CA ASP A 85 -2.80 0.68 -24.91
C ASP A 85 -2.34 0.87 -23.45
N SER A 86 -3.27 1.30 -22.60
CA SER A 86 -3.16 1.19 -21.15
C SER A 86 -4.53 1.03 -20.52
N LEU A 87 -4.53 0.39 -19.37
CA LEU A 87 -5.75 -0.01 -18.67
C LEU A 87 -5.70 0.52 -17.24
N LEU A 88 -6.87 0.66 -16.62
CA LEU A 88 -6.96 1.02 -15.22
C LEU A 88 -8.13 0.31 -14.51
N THR A 89 -8.06 0.29 -13.20
CA THR A 89 -9.17 -0.05 -12.28
C THR A 89 -8.93 0.57 -10.91
N ASN A 90 -10.00 0.78 -10.17
CA ASN A 90 -9.95 1.03 -8.72
C ASN A 90 -10.85 0.08 -7.93
N ASP A 91 -11.25 -1.04 -8.53
CA ASP A 91 -12.09 -2.03 -7.86
C ASP A 91 -11.35 -2.60 -6.63
N PRO A 92 -11.92 -2.46 -5.40
CA PRO A 92 -11.27 -2.89 -4.17
C PRO A 92 -10.91 -4.38 -4.12
N TRP A 93 -11.75 -5.24 -4.69
CA TRP A 93 -11.54 -6.70 -4.68
C TRP A 93 -10.54 -7.18 -5.74
N LEU A 94 -10.25 -6.34 -6.73
CA LEU A 94 -9.22 -6.61 -7.74
C LEU A 94 -7.89 -5.95 -7.42
N GLY A 95 -7.93 -4.81 -6.71
CA GLY A 95 -6.78 -3.96 -6.40
C GLY A 95 -6.40 -3.91 -4.92
N SER A 96 -6.13 -2.71 -4.44
CA SER A 96 -5.55 -2.43 -3.11
C SER A 96 -6.57 -2.26 -1.98
N GLY A 97 -7.84 -2.56 -2.22
CA GLY A 97 -8.83 -2.72 -1.16
C GLY A 97 -9.69 -1.50 -0.84
N HIS A 98 -9.58 -0.39 -1.59
CA HIS A 98 -10.56 0.71 -1.57
C HIS A 98 -10.61 1.47 -2.89
N LEU A 99 -11.68 2.25 -3.12
CA LEU A 99 -11.90 2.95 -4.39
C LEU A 99 -10.90 4.09 -4.64
N HIS A 100 -10.27 4.64 -3.60
CA HIS A 100 -9.33 5.76 -3.75
C HIS A 100 -8.02 5.36 -4.40
N ASP A 101 -7.66 4.09 -4.44
CA ASP A 101 -6.42 3.63 -5.06
C ASP A 101 -6.66 3.23 -6.51
N ILE A 102 -6.17 4.04 -7.43
CA ILE A 102 -6.29 3.76 -8.87
C ILE A 102 -5.01 3.07 -9.34
N THR A 103 -5.16 1.88 -9.89
CA THR A 103 -4.05 1.13 -10.52
C THR A 103 -4.11 1.32 -12.03
N VAL A 104 -3.00 1.83 -12.61
CA VAL A 104 -2.80 1.92 -14.07
C VAL A 104 -1.78 0.89 -14.51
N VAL A 105 -2.13 0.13 -15.56
CA VAL A 105 -1.32 -0.96 -16.10
C VAL A 105 -1.06 -0.73 -17.58
N THR A 106 0.20 -0.75 -17.98
CA THR A 106 0.63 -0.47 -19.36
C THR A 106 1.49 -1.63 -19.88
N PRO A 107 1.15 -2.26 -21.00
CA PRO A 107 1.99 -3.30 -21.62
C PRO A 107 3.25 -2.69 -22.23
N ALA A 108 4.38 -3.38 -22.10
CA ALA A 108 5.63 -3.03 -22.78
C ALA A 108 5.79 -3.87 -24.06
N PHE A 109 6.15 -3.21 -25.17
CA PHE A 109 6.32 -3.86 -26.46
C PHE A 109 7.74 -3.70 -26.98
N LYS A 110 8.30 -4.83 -27.48
CA LYS A 110 9.55 -4.87 -28.24
C LYS A 110 9.28 -5.47 -29.61
N ASP A 111 9.64 -4.78 -30.68
CA ASP A 111 9.43 -5.22 -32.08
C ASP A 111 7.97 -5.66 -32.37
N GLY A 112 7.00 -4.95 -31.78
CA GLY A 112 5.57 -5.23 -31.92
C GLY A 112 5.05 -6.41 -31.10
N LYS A 113 5.90 -7.08 -30.32
CA LYS A 113 5.53 -8.17 -29.40
C LYS A 113 5.49 -7.65 -27.96
N GLY A 114 4.41 -7.93 -27.24
CA GLY A 114 4.33 -7.66 -25.80
C GLY A 114 5.34 -8.50 -25.02
N VAL A 115 6.14 -7.86 -24.15
CA VAL A 115 7.21 -8.52 -23.38
C VAL A 115 6.98 -8.53 -21.88
N GLY A 116 6.08 -7.71 -21.37
CA GLY A 116 5.76 -7.59 -19.94
C GLY A 116 4.88 -6.39 -19.68
N TRP A 117 4.76 -6.01 -18.40
CA TRP A 117 3.88 -4.94 -17.97
C TRP A 117 4.58 -3.99 -17.00
N PHE A 118 4.20 -2.74 -17.05
CA PHE A 118 4.43 -1.77 -15.99
C PHE A 118 3.11 -1.44 -15.30
N ALA A 119 3.13 -1.36 -13.99
CA ALA A 119 1.98 -0.93 -13.22
C ALA A 119 2.40 0.03 -12.14
N ASN A 120 1.50 0.92 -11.80
CA ASN A 120 1.58 1.73 -10.60
C ASN A 120 0.20 1.89 -9.98
N THR A 121 0.19 2.17 -8.68
CA THR A 121 -1.02 2.47 -7.91
C THR A 121 -0.79 3.77 -7.17
N CYS A 122 -1.74 4.70 -7.27
CA CYS A 122 -1.72 5.96 -6.53
C CYS A 122 -3.03 6.17 -5.78
N HIS A 123 -2.93 6.75 -4.59
CA HIS A 123 -4.08 7.22 -3.83
C HIS A 123 -4.65 8.49 -4.47
N ALA A 124 -5.87 8.42 -5.01
CA ALA A 124 -6.59 9.59 -5.52
C ALA A 124 -7.11 10.44 -4.36
N MET A 125 -6.89 11.75 -4.43
CA MET A 125 -7.35 12.72 -3.44
C MET A 125 -8.86 12.68 -3.23
N ASP A 126 -9.61 12.39 -4.29
CA ASP A 126 -11.06 12.29 -4.30
C ASP A 126 -11.52 11.30 -5.37
N ILE A 127 -12.54 10.54 -5.09
CA ILE A 127 -13.17 9.59 -6.02
C ILE A 127 -14.69 9.78 -6.08
N GLY A 128 -15.20 10.92 -5.63
CA GLY A 128 -16.63 11.18 -5.50
C GLY A 128 -17.26 10.49 -4.29
N GLY A 129 -18.57 10.31 -4.33
CA GLY A 129 -19.30 9.70 -3.24
C GLY A 129 -19.19 10.47 -1.92
N ARG A 130 -19.09 9.74 -0.81
CA ARG A 130 -18.86 10.31 0.52
C ARG A 130 -17.41 10.75 0.68
N THR A 131 -17.18 11.74 1.55
CA THR A 131 -15.83 12.05 2.04
C THR A 131 -15.16 10.79 2.56
N LEU A 132 -13.88 10.59 2.23
CA LEU A 132 -13.11 9.44 2.70
C LEU A 132 -13.25 9.28 4.22
N GLY A 133 -13.67 8.11 4.65
CA GLY A 133 -13.93 7.83 6.06
C GLY A 133 -14.58 6.48 6.30
N ALA A 134 -14.77 6.15 7.57
CA ALA A 134 -15.36 4.88 7.98
C ALA A 134 -16.90 4.84 7.95
N GLY A 135 -17.58 5.96 7.63
CA GLY A 135 -19.02 6.12 7.81
C GLY A 135 -19.91 5.44 6.75
N ALA A 136 -19.34 4.91 5.66
CA ALA A 136 -20.10 4.19 4.64
C ALA A 136 -20.58 2.82 5.14
N ARG A 137 -21.68 2.34 4.57
CA ARG A 137 -22.27 1.01 4.84
C ARG A 137 -22.00 0.04 3.70
N GLN A 138 -21.91 0.54 2.51
CA GLN A 138 -21.64 -0.22 1.29
C GLN A 138 -20.66 0.53 0.40
N VAL A 139 -19.88 -0.20 -0.38
CA VAL A 139 -18.90 0.36 -1.31
C VAL A 139 -19.53 1.34 -2.31
N TYR A 140 -20.81 1.20 -2.64
CA TYR A 140 -21.55 2.11 -3.53
C TYR A 140 -21.64 3.55 -2.99
N GLU A 141 -21.50 3.76 -1.69
CA GLU A 141 -21.48 5.08 -1.09
C GLU A 141 -20.11 5.76 -1.15
N GLU A 142 -19.04 4.96 -1.36
CA GLU A 142 -17.65 5.40 -1.20
C GLU A 142 -17.10 6.14 -2.42
N GLY A 143 -17.76 6.03 -3.57
CA GLY A 143 -17.36 6.76 -4.78
C GLY A 143 -17.58 5.99 -6.08
N VAL A 144 -16.91 6.44 -7.13
CA VAL A 144 -16.97 5.83 -8.45
C VAL A 144 -16.13 4.57 -8.48
N ASN A 145 -16.76 3.42 -8.71
CA ASN A 145 -16.08 2.17 -8.99
C ASN A 145 -15.83 2.03 -10.50
N VAL A 146 -14.57 1.99 -10.90
CA VAL A 146 -14.14 1.82 -12.28
C VAL A 146 -13.65 0.38 -12.46
N PRO A 147 -14.38 -0.46 -13.20
CA PRO A 147 -13.91 -1.80 -13.53
C PRO A 147 -12.67 -1.74 -14.42
N ILE A 148 -11.98 -2.88 -14.62
CA ILE A 148 -10.88 -2.92 -15.60
C ILE A 148 -11.38 -2.45 -16.96
N MET A 149 -10.82 -1.32 -17.44
CA MET A 149 -11.11 -0.74 -18.74
C MET A 149 -9.91 0.04 -19.29
N PHE A 150 -9.96 0.42 -20.57
CA PHE A 150 -8.89 1.20 -21.19
C PHE A 150 -8.89 2.64 -20.64
N LEU A 151 -7.70 3.11 -20.25
CA LEU A 151 -7.41 4.54 -20.08
C LEU A 151 -6.98 5.14 -21.42
N PHE A 152 -6.05 4.48 -22.11
CA PHE A 152 -5.68 4.77 -23.49
C PHE A 152 -5.86 3.53 -24.33
N ARG A 153 -6.31 3.72 -25.58
CA ARG A 153 -6.40 2.67 -26.59
C ARG A 153 -5.68 3.13 -27.85
N LYS A 154 -4.58 2.45 -28.20
CA LYS A 154 -3.70 2.81 -29.34
C LYS A 154 -3.22 4.26 -29.25
N GLY A 155 -2.92 4.74 -28.06
CA GLY A 155 -2.50 6.11 -27.81
C GLY A 155 -3.63 7.14 -27.72
N GLU A 156 -4.89 6.75 -27.96
CA GLU A 156 -6.05 7.63 -27.84
C GLU A 156 -6.69 7.51 -26.45
N LEU A 157 -6.87 8.65 -25.80
CA LEU A 157 -7.50 8.76 -24.49
C LEU A 157 -8.97 8.35 -24.53
N ASN A 158 -9.40 7.55 -23.55
CA ASN A 158 -10.81 7.24 -23.31
C ASN A 158 -11.51 8.46 -22.68
N ARG A 159 -12.05 9.35 -23.56
CA ARG A 159 -12.69 10.60 -23.13
C ARG A 159 -13.94 10.37 -22.29
N ASP A 160 -14.72 9.34 -22.60
CA ASP A 160 -15.94 9.02 -21.85
C ASP A 160 -15.62 8.69 -20.39
N LEU A 161 -14.56 7.93 -20.13
CA LEU A 161 -14.09 7.65 -18.77
C LEU A 161 -13.66 8.94 -18.05
N ILE A 162 -12.90 9.80 -18.73
CA ILE A 162 -12.44 11.07 -18.15
C ILE A 162 -13.62 11.97 -17.84
N ASP A 163 -14.62 12.05 -18.71
CA ASP A 163 -15.81 12.87 -18.49
C ASP A 163 -16.65 12.34 -17.32
N ILE A 164 -16.77 11.00 -17.17
CA ILE A 164 -17.42 10.37 -16.01
C ILE A 164 -16.68 10.75 -14.73
N LEU A 165 -15.35 10.61 -14.69
CA LEU A 165 -14.56 10.97 -13.50
C LEU A 165 -14.73 12.46 -13.17
N ARG A 166 -14.55 13.35 -14.14
CA ARG A 166 -14.71 14.80 -13.96
C ARG A 166 -16.08 15.20 -13.42
N ALA A 167 -17.14 14.51 -13.82
CA ALA A 167 -18.50 14.76 -13.36
C ALA A 167 -18.76 14.32 -11.92
N ASN A 168 -17.96 13.40 -11.39
CA ASN A 168 -18.22 12.76 -10.10
C ASN A 168 -17.27 13.19 -8.97
N VAL A 169 -16.06 13.69 -9.29
CA VAL A 169 -15.06 14.08 -8.29
C VAL A 169 -15.09 15.58 -8.01
N ARG A 170 -14.66 16.01 -6.83
CA ARG A 170 -14.65 17.42 -6.38
C ARG A 170 -13.45 18.18 -6.94
N GLU A 171 -12.33 17.47 -7.16
CA GLU A 171 -11.04 18.02 -7.64
C GLU A 171 -10.63 17.39 -8.98
N PRO A 172 -11.42 17.60 -10.06
CA PRO A 172 -11.27 16.85 -11.32
C PRO A 172 -9.92 17.05 -12.01
N ASP A 173 -9.33 18.25 -11.92
CA ASP A 173 -8.04 18.51 -12.56
C ASP A 173 -6.89 17.80 -11.87
N GLN A 174 -6.96 17.68 -10.54
CA GLN A 174 -5.96 16.94 -9.76
C GLN A 174 -6.07 15.42 -10.02
N VAL A 175 -7.28 14.86 -9.94
CA VAL A 175 -7.51 13.41 -10.14
C VAL A 175 -7.11 13.00 -11.56
N VAL A 176 -7.56 13.73 -12.57
CA VAL A 176 -7.23 13.42 -13.98
C VAL A 176 -5.76 13.69 -14.28
N GLY A 177 -5.18 14.74 -13.67
CA GLY A 177 -3.76 15.05 -13.78
C GLY A 177 -2.88 13.90 -13.26
N ASP A 178 -3.25 13.29 -12.13
CA ASP A 178 -2.52 12.14 -11.57
C ASP A 178 -2.67 10.88 -12.46
N LEU A 179 -3.79 10.66 -13.16
CA LEU A 179 -3.90 9.59 -14.15
C LEU A 179 -2.93 9.76 -15.32
N TYR A 180 -2.72 10.99 -15.79
CA TYR A 180 -1.70 11.27 -16.81
C TYR A 180 -0.29 11.07 -16.27
N ALA A 181 -0.02 11.44 -15.01
CA ALA A 181 1.25 11.20 -14.36
C ALA A 181 1.54 9.69 -14.19
N GLN A 182 0.50 8.89 -13.84
CA GLN A 182 0.60 7.44 -13.76
C GLN A 182 0.97 6.82 -15.12
N GLN A 183 0.32 7.26 -16.19
CA GLN A 183 0.65 6.81 -17.55
C GLN A 183 2.08 7.19 -17.92
N ALA A 184 2.48 8.45 -17.72
CA ALA A 184 3.82 8.93 -18.04
C ALA A 184 4.91 8.15 -17.27
N GLY A 185 4.68 7.82 -16.01
CA GLY A 185 5.57 6.97 -15.22
C GLY A 185 5.74 5.58 -15.84
N ASN A 186 4.64 4.93 -16.22
CA ASN A 186 4.68 3.62 -16.89
C ASN A 186 5.42 3.68 -18.23
N ASP A 187 5.21 4.73 -19.03
CA ASP A 187 5.88 4.91 -20.33
C ASP A 187 7.39 5.07 -20.16
N VAL A 188 7.85 5.81 -19.15
CA VAL A 188 9.28 5.91 -18.79
C VAL A 188 9.85 4.54 -18.44
N GLY A 189 9.15 3.77 -17.60
CA GLY A 189 9.56 2.41 -17.25
C GLY A 189 9.67 1.50 -18.47
N ALA A 190 8.64 1.48 -19.31
CA ALA A 190 8.58 0.66 -20.51
C ALA A 190 9.71 1.00 -21.50
N ALA A 191 9.93 2.28 -21.77
CA ALA A 191 11.00 2.72 -22.68
C ALA A 191 12.40 2.30 -22.18
N LYS A 192 12.66 2.42 -20.86
CA LYS A 192 13.94 2.00 -20.26
C LYS A 192 14.13 0.48 -20.24
N LEU A 193 13.06 -0.28 -20.05
CA LEU A 193 13.11 -1.73 -20.17
C LEU A 193 13.51 -2.14 -21.58
N ILE A 194 12.87 -1.57 -22.61
CA ILE A 194 13.17 -1.90 -24.02
C ILE A 194 14.62 -1.53 -24.35
N ALA A 195 15.10 -0.34 -23.96
CA ALA A 195 16.50 0.05 -24.15
C ALA A 195 17.48 -0.94 -23.46
N THR A 196 17.15 -1.42 -22.27
CA THR A 196 17.96 -2.43 -21.56
C THR A 196 17.93 -3.78 -22.31
N MET A 197 16.77 -4.20 -22.81
CA MET A 197 16.65 -5.44 -23.59
C MET A 197 17.45 -5.38 -24.91
N GLU A 198 17.53 -4.21 -25.54
CA GLU A 198 18.35 -3.96 -26.72
C GLU A 198 19.84 -4.00 -26.36
N GLU A 199 20.27 -3.32 -25.29
CA GLU A 199 21.68 -3.27 -24.82
C GLU A 199 22.25 -4.68 -24.55
N TYR A 200 21.42 -5.59 -24.03
CA TYR A 200 21.82 -6.94 -23.64
C TYR A 200 21.38 -8.04 -24.63
N ASP A 201 20.83 -7.66 -25.78
CA ASP A 201 20.32 -8.58 -26.81
C ASP A 201 19.31 -9.61 -26.26
N ILE A 202 18.35 -9.13 -25.44
CA ILE A 202 17.30 -9.95 -24.83
C ILE A 202 16.02 -9.84 -25.66
N GLY A 203 15.51 -10.97 -26.14
CA GLY A 203 14.29 -11.04 -26.96
C GLY A 203 12.99 -10.95 -26.14
N ASP A 204 12.99 -11.54 -24.92
CA ASP A 204 11.86 -11.55 -23.98
C ASP A 204 12.36 -11.63 -22.53
N LEU A 205 11.44 -11.55 -21.56
CA LEU A 205 11.77 -11.59 -20.14
C LEU A 205 11.66 -12.99 -19.51
N GLU A 206 11.24 -14.03 -20.25
CA GLU A 206 10.89 -15.34 -19.67
C GLU A 206 12.05 -15.97 -18.90
N GLY A 207 13.24 -16.03 -19.49
CA GLY A 207 14.42 -16.59 -18.85
C GLY A 207 14.88 -15.78 -17.62
N LEU A 208 14.85 -14.45 -17.69
CA LEU A 208 15.18 -13.57 -16.58
C LEU A 208 14.14 -13.66 -15.46
N SER A 209 12.86 -13.66 -15.80
CA SER A 209 11.74 -13.82 -14.86
C SER A 209 11.87 -15.12 -14.07
N THR A 210 12.05 -16.25 -14.74
CA THR A 210 12.22 -17.55 -14.08
C THR A 210 13.38 -17.52 -13.08
N LEU A 211 14.54 -16.98 -13.47
CA LEU A 211 15.71 -16.91 -12.57
C LEU A 211 15.46 -16.01 -11.36
N ILE A 212 14.83 -14.85 -11.53
CA ILE A 212 14.49 -13.94 -10.42
C ILE A 212 13.55 -14.61 -9.44
N LEU A 213 12.46 -15.19 -9.95
CA LEU A 213 11.41 -15.75 -9.12
C LEU A 213 11.87 -17.00 -8.37
N ASP A 214 12.55 -17.93 -9.04
CA ASP A 214 13.02 -19.17 -8.46
C ASP A 214 14.11 -18.91 -7.41
N ARG A 215 15.04 -17.99 -7.69
CA ARG A 215 16.10 -17.63 -6.75
C ARG A 215 15.53 -16.92 -5.51
N SER A 216 14.54 -16.06 -5.68
CA SER A 216 13.88 -15.38 -4.56
C SER A 216 13.07 -16.35 -3.71
N GLU A 217 12.37 -17.29 -4.34
CA GLU A 217 11.64 -18.35 -3.66
C GLU A 217 12.58 -19.23 -2.85
N GLU A 218 13.66 -19.73 -3.47
CA GLU A 218 14.61 -20.63 -2.81
C GLU A 218 15.27 -19.96 -1.58
N ARG A 219 15.76 -18.71 -1.74
CA ARG A 219 16.35 -17.97 -0.62
C ARG A 219 15.34 -17.68 0.49
N THR A 220 14.08 -17.38 0.15
CA THR A 220 13.04 -17.19 1.16
C THR A 220 12.75 -18.49 1.91
N ARG A 221 12.72 -19.62 1.20
CA ARG A 221 12.58 -20.95 1.81
C ARG A 221 13.74 -21.30 2.73
N ASP A 222 14.97 -20.94 2.35
CA ASP A 222 16.16 -21.13 3.20
C ASP A 222 16.05 -20.30 4.48
N ALA A 223 15.66 -19.03 4.37
CA ALA A 223 15.47 -18.16 5.52
C ALA A 223 14.34 -18.63 6.46
N ILE A 224 13.26 -19.21 5.94
CA ILE A 224 12.21 -19.84 6.74
C ILE A 224 12.74 -21.07 7.47
N ALA A 225 13.58 -21.89 6.83
CA ALA A 225 14.13 -23.11 7.43
C ALA A 225 15.06 -22.85 8.62
N GLU A 226 15.57 -21.63 8.78
CA GLU A 226 16.35 -21.23 9.96
C GLU A 226 15.48 -21.05 11.22
N ILE A 227 14.16 -20.91 11.05
CA ILE A 227 13.23 -20.66 12.15
C ILE A 227 12.65 -21.99 12.64
N PRO A 228 12.62 -22.24 13.96
CA PRO A 228 12.05 -23.47 14.51
C PRO A 228 10.62 -23.74 14.02
N ASN A 229 10.35 -24.98 13.61
CA ASN A 229 9.00 -25.42 13.26
C ASN A 229 8.06 -25.27 14.46
N GLY A 230 6.83 -24.88 14.20
CA GLY A 230 5.83 -24.73 15.25
C GLY A 230 4.66 -23.84 14.85
N ARG A 231 3.72 -23.73 15.78
CA ARG A 231 2.57 -22.82 15.68
C ARG A 231 2.75 -21.70 16.69
N TYR A 232 2.69 -20.47 16.23
CA TYR A 232 2.87 -19.26 17.02
C TYR A 232 1.63 -18.38 16.86
N ASP A 233 0.83 -18.28 17.92
CA ASP A 233 -0.42 -17.54 17.92
C ASP A 233 -0.21 -16.14 18.54
N ASP A 234 -0.99 -15.15 18.10
CA ASP A 234 -1.12 -13.85 18.75
C ASP A 234 -2.52 -13.28 18.54
N GLU A 235 -2.84 -12.24 19.28
CA GLU A 235 -4.12 -11.55 19.16
C GLU A 235 -3.92 -10.05 19.41
N VAL A 236 -4.58 -9.22 18.60
CA VAL A 236 -4.54 -7.76 18.71
C VAL A 236 -5.97 -7.23 18.81
N SER A 237 -6.20 -6.40 19.83
CA SER A 237 -7.44 -5.63 19.96
C SER A 237 -7.27 -4.27 19.29
N ILE A 238 -8.28 -3.84 18.56
CA ILE A 238 -8.36 -2.52 17.92
C ILE A 238 -9.67 -1.83 18.32
N ASP A 239 -9.70 -0.50 18.23
CA ASP A 239 -10.84 0.29 18.73
C ASP A 239 -12.16 -0.06 18.01
N GLY A 240 -12.08 -0.37 16.70
CA GLY A 240 -13.26 -0.55 15.88
C GLY A 240 -14.04 0.75 15.67
N TYR A 241 -15.30 0.65 15.26
CA TYR A 241 -16.17 1.81 15.10
C TYR A 241 -17.18 1.91 16.25
N ASP A 242 -18.11 0.97 16.36
CA ASP A 242 -19.08 0.91 17.46
C ASP A 242 -18.51 0.15 18.65
N GLU A 243 -17.86 -0.98 18.39
CA GLU A 243 -17.29 -1.89 19.38
C GLU A 243 -15.87 -2.32 19.02
N PRO A 244 -15.05 -2.71 20.01
CA PRO A 244 -13.73 -3.26 19.76
C PRO A 244 -13.76 -4.50 18.87
N LEU A 245 -12.75 -4.61 18.01
CA LEU A 245 -12.54 -5.76 17.15
C LEU A 245 -11.30 -6.54 17.56
N GLN A 246 -11.30 -7.83 17.26
CA GLN A 246 -10.19 -8.75 17.52
C GLN A 246 -9.59 -9.24 16.21
N ILE A 247 -8.28 -9.11 16.08
CA ILE A 247 -7.49 -9.78 15.05
C ILE A 247 -6.79 -10.95 15.73
N LYS A 248 -7.15 -12.17 15.36
CA LYS A 248 -6.49 -13.40 15.81
C LYS A 248 -5.62 -13.94 14.71
N ILE A 249 -4.44 -14.42 15.06
CA ILE A 249 -3.49 -14.93 14.10
C ILE A 249 -2.81 -16.18 14.62
N ALA A 250 -2.57 -17.11 13.72
CA ALA A 250 -1.65 -18.23 13.90
C ALA A 250 -0.67 -18.28 12.75
N VAL A 251 0.62 -18.34 13.07
CA VAL A 251 1.71 -18.53 12.12
C VAL A 251 2.24 -19.95 12.29
N ASP A 252 1.94 -20.82 11.33
CA ASP A 252 2.49 -22.17 11.27
C ASP A 252 3.77 -22.18 10.43
N ILE A 253 4.89 -22.51 11.05
CA ILE A 253 6.19 -22.69 10.39
C ILE A 253 6.37 -24.18 10.12
N LEU A 254 6.45 -24.54 8.84
CA LEU A 254 6.44 -25.94 8.36
C LEU A 254 7.64 -26.15 7.44
N ASP A 255 8.79 -26.52 8.01
CA ASP A 255 10.08 -26.69 7.32
C ASP A 255 10.51 -25.44 6.54
N ARG A 256 10.13 -25.34 5.29
CA ARG A 256 10.50 -24.25 4.37
C ARG A 256 9.29 -23.44 3.91
N ASN A 257 8.15 -23.53 4.61
CA ASN A 257 6.90 -22.88 4.25
C ASN A 257 6.26 -22.22 5.47
N LEU A 258 5.44 -21.22 5.21
CA LEU A 258 4.62 -20.53 6.21
C LEU A 258 3.15 -20.62 5.84
N VAL A 259 2.32 -20.86 6.85
CA VAL A 259 0.86 -20.67 6.75
C VAL A 259 0.46 -19.67 7.82
N VAL A 260 -0.18 -18.60 7.40
CA VAL A 260 -0.77 -17.61 8.30
C VAL A 260 -2.28 -17.76 8.26
N ASP A 261 -2.89 -17.97 9.41
CA ASP A 261 -4.32 -18.22 9.54
C ASP A 261 -4.95 -17.21 10.49
N TYR A 262 -5.95 -16.49 10.02
CA TYR A 262 -6.72 -15.49 10.76
C TYR A 262 -8.06 -16.02 11.29
N ALA A 263 -8.24 -17.32 11.36
CA ALA A 263 -9.46 -17.94 11.88
C ALA A 263 -9.74 -17.46 13.33
N GLY A 264 -10.99 -17.08 13.58
CA GLY A 264 -11.42 -16.55 14.87
C GLY A 264 -11.27 -15.02 15.03
N SER A 265 -10.77 -14.30 13.99
CA SER A 265 -10.90 -12.84 13.93
C SER A 265 -12.36 -12.41 13.87
N SER A 266 -12.64 -11.16 14.26
CA SER A 266 -13.99 -10.59 14.27
C SER A 266 -14.68 -10.72 12.89
N PRO A 267 -16.00 -10.84 12.84
CA PRO A 267 -16.74 -10.80 11.57
C PRO A 267 -16.62 -9.42 10.92
N GLN A 268 -16.93 -9.33 9.63
CA GLN A 268 -17.08 -8.06 8.93
C GLN A 268 -18.17 -7.21 9.61
N VAL A 269 -18.03 -5.90 9.53
CA VAL A 269 -18.92 -4.94 10.19
C VAL A 269 -19.65 -4.07 9.17
N ASN A 270 -20.76 -3.46 9.61
CA ASN A 270 -21.54 -2.56 8.78
C ASN A 270 -20.97 -1.11 8.81
N TRP A 271 -19.64 -0.98 8.60
CA TRP A 271 -18.87 0.27 8.55
C TRP A 271 -17.70 0.12 7.58
N GLY A 272 -17.19 1.23 7.07
CA GLY A 272 -16.15 1.28 6.04
C GLY A 272 -14.74 0.91 6.51
N ILE A 273 -14.60 0.05 7.52
CA ILE A 273 -13.31 -0.40 8.08
C ILE A 273 -12.96 -1.85 7.72
N ASN A 274 -13.80 -2.50 6.90
CA ASN A 274 -13.55 -3.88 6.47
C ASN A 274 -12.36 -3.96 5.53
N VAL A 275 -11.69 -5.11 5.52
CA VAL A 275 -10.50 -5.38 4.73
C VAL A 275 -10.78 -6.47 3.71
N VAL A 276 -10.46 -6.23 2.44
CA VAL A 276 -10.52 -7.27 1.41
C VAL A 276 -9.31 -8.19 1.50
N TYR A 277 -9.45 -9.43 1.01
CA TYR A 277 -8.39 -10.44 1.09
C TYR A 277 -7.05 -10.00 0.49
N ASN A 278 -7.04 -9.28 -0.64
CA ASN A 278 -5.81 -8.79 -1.27
C ASN A 278 -4.99 -7.90 -0.34
N TYR A 279 -5.65 -7.00 0.38
CA TYR A 279 -5.00 -6.11 1.35
C TYR A 279 -4.51 -6.88 2.58
N THR A 280 -5.28 -7.85 3.06
CA THR A 280 -4.87 -8.77 4.12
C THR A 280 -3.62 -9.55 3.72
N HIS A 281 -3.59 -10.10 2.51
CA HIS A 281 -2.41 -10.77 1.97
C HIS A 281 -1.19 -9.85 1.94
N ALA A 282 -1.35 -8.62 1.47
CA ALA A 282 -0.28 -7.64 1.37
C ALA A 282 0.32 -7.29 2.74
N TYR A 283 -0.53 -6.96 3.72
CA TYR A 283 -0.09 -6.62 5.08
C TYR A 283 0.27 -7.83 5.95
N THR A 284 0.08 -9.04 5.46
CA THR A 284 0.63 -10.27 6.03
C THR A 284 2.04 -10.55 5.48
N THR A 285 2.20 -10.50 4.17
CA THR A 285 3.47 -10.82 3.51
C THR A 285 4.56 -9.76 3.76
N TYR A 286 4.20 -8.50 3.95
CA TYR A 286 5.13 -7.42 4.21
C TYR A 286 5.92 -7.59 5.53
N PRO A 287 5.29 -7.72 6.71
CA PRO A 287 6.02 -7.92 7.96
C PRO A 287 6.79 -9.24 8.00
N LEU A 288 6.28 -10.30 7.39
CA LEU A 288 7.02 -11.55 7.22
C LEU A 288 8.31 -11.32 6.42
N LYS A 289 8.22 -10.58 5.32
CA LYS A 289 9.38 -10.20 4.50
C LYS A 289 10.41 -9.41 5.32
N CYS A 290 9.96 -8.43 6.11
CA CYS A 290 10.83 -7.63 6.97
C CYS A 290 11.55 -8.46 8.04
N ALA A 291 10.87 -9.44 8.66
CA ALA A 291 11.41 -10.24 9.74
C ALA A 291 12.27 -11.42 9.26
N ILE A 292 11.97 -12.00 8.10
CA ILE A 292 12.54 -13.29 7.68
C ILE A 292 13.62 -13.11 6.61
N SER A 293 13.38 -12.29 5.60
CA SER A 293 14.26 -12.17 4.44
C SER A 293 14.35 -10.74 3.88
N PRO A 294 14.71 -9.73 4.71
CA PRO A 294 14.73 -8.32 4.30
C PRO A 294 15.72 -8.02 3.17
N GLU A 295 16.80 -8.79 3.05
CA GLU A 295 17.86 -8.61 2.05
C GLU A 295 17.49 -9.09 0.65
N ILE A 296 16.43 -9.90 0.49
CA ILE A 296 15.97 -10.36 -0.81
C ILE A 296 15.11 -9.25 -1.43
N PRO A 297 15.36 -8.76 -2.65
CA PRO A 297 14.48 -7.81 -3.31
C PRO A 297 13.04 -8.34 -3.43
N ASN A 298 12.06 -7.47 -3.16
CA ASN A 298 10.65 -7.87 -3.16
C ASN A 298 10.16 -8.18 -4.58
N ASN A 299 9.63 -9.38 -4.78
CA ASN A 299 9.02 -9.87 -6.01
C ASN A 299 8.10 -11.06 -5.70
N GLU A 300 7.38 -11.55 -6.71
CA GLU A 300 6.43 -12.65 -6.57
C GLU A 300 7.05 -13.93 -6.00
N GLY A 301 8.32 -14.25 -6.35
CA GLY A 301 9.03 -15.43 -5.84
C GLY A 301 9.17 -15.43 -4.32
N SER A 302 9.34 -14.24 -3.71
CA SER A 302 9.46 -14.11 -2.25
C SER A 302 8.17 -14.50 -1.50
N PHE A 303 7.01 -14.50 -2.16
CA PHE A 303 5.73 -14.80 -1.53
C PHE A 303 5.26 -16.24 -1.73
N ARG A 304 5.81 -16.98 -2.70
CA ARG A 304 5.41 -18.37 -3.00
C ARG A 304 5.48 -19.32 -1.80
N PRO A 305 6.44 -19.21 -0.85
CA PRO A 305 6.48 -20.04 0.35
C PRO A 305 5.42 -19.69 1.40
N VAL A 306 4.69 -18.58 1.25
CA VAL A 306 3.75 -18.06 2.23
C VAL A 306 2.32 -18.30 1.79
N LYS A 307 1.52 -18.97 2.61
CA LYS A 307 0.09 -19.14 2.40
C LYS A 307 -0.69 -18.36 3.45
N VAL A 308 -1.57 -17.47 3.00
CA VAL A 308 -2.46 -16.70 3.88
C VAL A 308 -3.86 -17.31 3.84
N ARG A 309 -4.53 -17.37 5.00
CA ARG A 309 -5.92 -17.80 5.15
C ARG A 309 -6.68 -16.81 6.00
N ALA A 310 -7.82 -16.37 5.51
CA ALA A 310 -8.77 -15.57 6.27
C ALA A 310 -10.18 -16.08 5.90
N PRO A 311 -11.04 -16.45 6.87
CA PRO A 311 -12.39 -16.91 6.59
C PRO A 311 -13.18 -15.84 5.82
N GLU A 312 -14.00 -16.27 4.85
CA GLU A 312 -14.92 -15.37 4.15
C GLU A 312 -15.91 -14.74 5.15
N GLY A 313 -16.23 -13.47 4.96
CA GLY A 313 -17.11 -12.71 5.84
C GLY A 313 -16.47 -12.30 7.18
N CYS A 314 -15.18 -12.56 7.42
CA CYS A 314 -14.49 -11.94 8.54
C CYS A 314 -13.98 -10.52 8.16
N ILE A 315 -13.62 -9.74 9.17
CA ILE A 315 -13.14 -8.34 9.01
C ILE A 315 -11.91 -8.23 8.08
N LEU A 316 -11.17 -9.31 7.87
CA LEU A 316 -9.96 -9.41 7.06
C LEU A 316 -10.19 -10.06 5.68
N ASN A 317 -11.40 -10.49 5.38
CA ASN A 317 -11.79 -11.05 4.09
C ASN A 317 -13.27 -10.73 3.84
N ALA A 318 -13.52 -9.45 3.69
CA ALA A 318 -14.86 -8.91 3.57
C ALA A 318 -15.51 -9.21 2.22
N GLU A 319 -16.79 -9.53 2.26
CA GLU A 319 -17.58 -9.83 1.08
C GLU A 319 -18.18 -8.56 0.47
N PHE A 320 -18.21 -8.53 -0.88
CA PHE A 320 -18.93 -7.48 -1.61
C PHE A 320 -20.44 -7.53 -1.24
N PRO A 321 -21.13 -6.39 -1.08
CA PRO A 321 -20.71 -5.02 -1.33
C PRO A 321 -20.37 -4.19 -0.05
N CYS A 322 -19.77 -4.80 0.98
CA CYS A 322 -19.48 -4.08 2.20
C CYS A 322 -18.55 -2.88 1.96
N ALA A 323 -18.63 -1.88 2.84
CA ALA A 323 -17.78 -0.69 2.76
C ALA A 323 -16.35 -0.99 3.25
N VAL A 324 -15.35 -0.43 2.56
CA VAL A 324 -13.92 -0.72 2.74
C VAL A 324 -13.02 0.52 2.71
N GLY A 325 -13.59 1.72 2.63
CA GLY A 325 -12.86 2.98 2.40
C GLY A 325 -11.75 3.26 3.40
N ALA A 326 -11.98 2.97 4.69
CA ALA A 326 -11.01 3.13 5.77
C ALA A 326 -10.36 1.80 6.21
N ARG A 327 -10.14 0.85 5.29
CA ARG A 327 -9.54 -0.47 5.53
C ARG A 327 -8.23 -0.45 6.30
N HIS A 328 -7.47 0.65 6.20
CA HIS A 328 -6.18 0.81 6.86
C HIS A 328 -6.30 0.82 8.38
N LEU A 329 -7.45 1.26 8.94
CA LEU A 329 -7.71 1.22 10.39
C LEU A 329 -7.69 -0.18 10.99
N VAL A 330 -7.84 -1.20 10.17
CA VAL A 330 -7.74 -2.62 10.57
C VAL A 330 -6.47 -3.24 9.99
N GLY A 331 -6.23 -3.06 8.69
CA GLY A 331 -5.16 -3.76 7.98
C GLY A 331 -3.74 -3.42 8.46
N HIS A 332 -3.48 -2.21 8.94
CA HIS A 332 -2.16 -1.84 9.47
C HIS A 332 -1.78 -2.64 10.74
N PHE A 333 -2.76 -3.10 11.51
CA PHE A 333 -2.52 -3.91 12.70
C PHE A 333 -2.06 -5.34 12.41
N LEU A 334 -2.19 -5.82 11.17
CA LEU A 334 -1.69 -7.13 10.77
C LEU A 334 -0.18 -7.26 10.99
N SER A 335 0.58 -6.18 10.77
CA SER A 335 2.03 -6.18 11.04
C SER A 335 2.34 -6.43 12.52
N GLN A 336 1.53 -5.86 13.44
CA GLN A 336 1.71 -6.07 14.87
C GLN A 336 1.31 -7.49 15.29
N ALA A 337 0.22 -8.02 14.74
CA ALA A 337 -0.19 -9.38 14.99
C ALA A 337 0.88 -10.39 14.52
N ILE A 338 1.47 -10.19 13.35
CA ILE A 338 2.59 -11.01 12.82
C ILE A 338 3.81 -10.91 13.74
N PHE A 339 4.23 -9.69 14.09
CA PHE A 339 5.40 -9.50 14.96
C PHE A 339 5.15 -10.04 16.36
N GLY A 340 3.93 -9.91 16.90
CA GLY A 340 3.54 -10.52 18.18
C GLY A 340 3.66 -12.05 18.17
N ALA A 341 3.21 -12.71 17.10
CA ALA A 341 3.38 -14.14 16.93
C ALA A 341 4.86 -14.54 16.79
N LEU A 342 5.62 -13.86 15.93
CA LEU A 342 7.03 -14.12 15.68
C LEU A 342 7.95 -13.74 16.83
N SER A 343 7.56 -12.82 17.72
CA SER A 343 8.34 -12.45 18.90
C SER A 343 8.59 -13.63 19.86
N LYS A 344 7.79 -14.68 19.74
CA LYS A 344 7.91 -15.91 20.54
C LYS A 344 9.03 -16.82 20.06
N VAL A 345 9.55 -16.61 18.84
CA VAL A 345 10.53 -17.50 18.21
C VAL A 345 11.74 -16.78 17.63
N ILE A 346 11.57 -15.57 17.09
CA ILE A 346 12.64 -14.71 16.54
C ILE A 346 12.52 -13.27 17.06
N PRO A 347 12.53 -13.06 18.40
CA PRO A 347 12.31 -11.73 18.99
C PRO A 347 13.32 -10.67 18.54
N GLU A 348 14.51 -11.08 18.13
CA GLU A 348 15.58 -10.19 17.64
C GLU A 348 15.32 -9.65 16.22
N ARG A 349 14.37 -10.22 15.47
CA ARG A 349 14.05 -9.85 14.08
C ARG A 349 12.74 -9.07 13.95
N VAL A 350 12.05 -8.78 15.05
CA VAL A 350 10.75 -8.09 15.05
C VAL A 350 10.79 -6.77 15.81
N LEU A 351 9.75 -5.97 15.63
CA LEU A 351 9.50 -4.75 16.40
C LEU A 351 8.43 -5.01 17.44
N ALA A 352 8.52 -4.35 18.59
CA ALA A 352 7.39 -4.22 19.51
C ALA A 352 6.25 -3.44 18.83
N ASP A 353 5.06 -3.43 19.44
CA ASP A 353 3.95 -2.67 18.87
C ASP A 353 4.28 -1.17 18.83
N GLY A 354 3.87 -0.53 17.74
CA GLY A 354 3.85 0.91 17.59
C GLY A 354 2.41 1.41 17.43
N SER A 355 2.25 2.63 16.94
CA SER A 355 0.92 3.20 16.67
C SER A 355 0.13 2.39 15.62
N ALA A 356 0.76 1.73 14.69
CA ALA A 356 0.23 1.01 13.52
C ALA A 356 -0.74 1.85 12.69
N GLY A 357 -1.89 2.21 13.27
CA GLY A 357 -2.88 3.02 12.60
C GLY A 357 -2.31 4.38 12.19
N LEU A 358 -2.22 4.61 10.90
CA LEU A 358 -1.97 5.95 10.37
C LEU A 358 -3.26 6.74 10.50
N TRP A 359 -3.24 7.79 11.32
CA TRP A 359 -4.40 8.66 11.45
C TRP A 359 -4.59 9.51 10.21
N ASN A 360 -5.69 9.31 9.53
CA ASN A 360 -6.09 10.11 8.39
C ASN A 360 -7.17 11.10 8.81
N THR A 361 -6.94 12.36 8.52
CA THR A 361 -7.89 13.44 8.74
C THR A 361 -8.19 14.06 7.39
N GLN A 362 -9.42 14.03 6.94
CA GLN A 362 -9.85 14.74 5.74
C GLN A 362 -10.65 15.98 6.12
N LEU A 363 -10.29 17.10 5.51
CA LEU A 363 -10.99 18.38 5.59
C LEU A 363 -11.52 18.75 4.20
N GLU A 364 -12.79 19.09 4.11
CA GLU A 364 -13.45 19.58 2.90
C GLU A 364 -14.24 20.83 3.19
N GLY A 365 -14.26 21.77 2.26
CA GLY A 365 -15.00 22.99 2.47
C GLY A 365 -14.88 23.98 1.33
N VAL A 366 -15.12 25.26 1.66
CA VAL A 366 -14.93 26.38 0.76
C VAL A 366 -13.94 27.34 1.39
N GLY A 367 -12.88 27.66 0.67
CA GLY A 367 -11.87 28.61 1.10
C GLY A 367 -12.34 30.08 1.08
N PRO A 368 -11.54 31.01 1.60
CA PRO A 368 -11.88 32.43 1.66
C PRO A 368 -11.98 33.06 0.26
N ASP A 369 -11.40 32.43 -0.76
CA ASP A 369 -11.50 32.81 -2.17
C ASP A 369 -12.75 32.27 -2.89
N GLY A 370 -13.64 31.57 -2.18
CA GLY A 370 -14.83 30.95 -2.70
C GLY A 370 -14.61 29.61 -3.44
N ARG A 371 -13.37 29.13 -3.51
CA ARG A 371 -13.05 27.83 -4.13
C ARG A 371 -13.29 26.69 -3.14
N ARG A 372 -13.75 25.57 -3.66
CA ARG A 372 -13.82 24.33 -2.90
C ARG A 372 -12.40 23.81 -2.66
N PHE A 373 -12.20 23.14 -1.53
CA PHE A 373 -10.99 22.40 -1.24
C PHE A 373 -11.32 21.05 -0.61
N ALA A 374 -10.46 20.08 -0.85
CA ALA A 374 -10.41 18.82 -0.14
C ALA A 374 -8.93 18.54 0.19
N TYR A 375 -8.61 18.21 1.43
CA TYR A 375 -7.25 17.94 1.85
C TYR A 375 -7.19 16.78 2.84
N ILE A 376 -6.24 15.86 2.62
CA ILE A 376 -5.95 14.74 3.51
C ILE A 376 -4.67 15.03 4.30
N PHE A 377 -4.75 14.86 5.62
CA PHE A 377 -3.62 14.90 6.54
C PHE A 377 -3.28 13.49 7.01
N PHE A 378 -1.99 13.19 7.04
CA PHE A 378 -1.47 11.96 7.62
C PHE A 378 -0.72 12.29 8.91
N SER A 379 -1.18 11.71 10.04
CA SER A 379 -0.52 11.82 11.31
C SER A 379 -0.05 10.46 11.78
N ALA A 380 1.26 10.28 11.88
CA ALA A 380 1.89 9.06 12.35
C ALA A 380 2.26 9.16 13.83
N GLY A 381 2.05 8.09 14.56
CA GLY A 381 2.56 7.95 15.93
C GLY A 381 3.99 7.38 15.94
N GLY A 382 4.43 6.83 17.08
CA GLY A 382 5.74 6.20 17.20
C GLY A 382 5.76 4.78 16.67
N MET A 383 6.91 4.36 16.10
CA MET A 383 7.23 2.96 15.84
C MET A 383 7.55 2.23 17.14
N GLY A 384 7.32 0.93 17.17
CA GLY A 384 7.84 0.06 18.23
C GLY A 384 9.37 -0.03 18.20
N ALA A 385 9.98 -0.29 19.36
CA ALA A 385 11.42 -0.55 19.48
C ALA A 385 11.79 -1.89 18.83
N SER A 386 13.01 -1.98 18.33
CA SER A 386 13.63 -3.23 17.92
C SER A 386 14.49 -3.82 19.06
N ALA A 387 15.05 -5.01 18.84
CA ALA A 387 16.01 -5.62 19.79
C ALA A 387 17.33 -4.85 19.92
N VAL A 388 17.61 -3.90 19.02
CA VAL A 388 18.91 -3.22 18.90
C VAL A 388 18.82 -1.68 18.89
N ALA A 389 17.62 -1.12 18.79
CA ALA A 389 17.42 0.35 18.68
C ALA A 389 16.06 0.81 19.19
N ASP A 390 16.00 2.07 19.62
CA ASP A 390 14.76 2.76 19.93
C ASP A 390 13.85 2.84 18.69
N GLY A 391 12.55 2.89 18.92
CA GLY A 391 11.55 3.15 17.87
C GLY A 391 11.68 4.58 17.33
N LEU A 392 11.40 4.72 16.03
CA LEU A 392 11.40 6.04 15.38
C LEU A 392 10.16 6.84 15.78
N SER A 393 10.36 8.11 16.11
CA SER A 393 9.27 9.01 16.50
C SER A 393 8.50 9.53 15.29
N ALA A 394 7.18 9.71 15.41
CA ALA A 394 6.31 10.26 14.37
C ALA A 394 6.52 9.62 12.98
N THR A 395 6.68 8.30 12.97
CA THR A 395 7.00 7.53 11.76
C THR A 395 5.85 6.60 11.40
N ALA A 396 5.36 6.72 10.17
CA ALA A 396 4.35 5.83 9.65
C ALA A 396 4.94 4.43 9.40
N PHE A 397 4.48 3.45 10.16
CA PHE A 397 4.77 2.03 9.98
C PHE A 397 3.48 1.25 10.31
N PRO A 398 3.02 0.35 9.44
CA PRO A 398 3.69 -0.20 8.25
C PRO A 398 3.48 0.58 6.94
N SER A 399 2.77 1.71 6.91
CA SER A 399 2.37 2.32 5.63
C SER A 399 3.52 2.97 4.82
N GLY A 400 4.56 3.48 5.47
CA GLY A 400 5.68 4.14 4.79
C GLY A 400 5.40 5.55 4.26
N ILE A 401 4.21 6.11 4.50
CA ILE A 401 3.83 7.47 4.06
C ILE A 401 4.67 8.53 4.77
N ARG A 402 5.05 9.56 4.01
CA ARG A 402 5.82 10.69 4.53
C ARG A 402 4.91 11.79 5.09
N GLY A 403 5.40 12.50 6.09
CA GLY A 403 4.74 13.71 6.58
C GLY A 403 4.91 14.86 5.58
N VAL A 404 3.81 15.47 5.16
CA VAL A 404 3.85 16.66 4.29
C VAL A 404 4.34 17.87 5.10
N PRO A 405 5.25 18.71 4.57
CA PRO A 405 5.67 19.96 5.21
C PRO A 405 4.50 20.93 5.42
N ALA A 406 4.52 21.72 6.51
CA ALA A 406 3.45 22.68 6.81
C ALA A 406 3.29 23.71 5.68
N GLU A 407 4.38 24.17 5.11
CA GLU A 407 4.40 25.14 4.01
C GLU A 407 3.71 24.59 2.75
N ALA A 408 3.87 23.32 2.45
CA ALA A 408 3.19 22.69 1.31
C ALA A 408 1.68 22.55 1.55
N ILE A 409 1.26 22.26 2.79
CA ILE A 409 -0.14 22.20 3.19
C ILE A 409 -0.80 23.58 3.04
N GLU A 410 -0.18 24.61 3.60
CA GLU A 410 -0.67 25.98 3.62
C GLU A 410 -0.69 26.62 2.22
N ALA A 411 0.18 26.16 1.31
CA ALA A 411 0.23 26.66 -0.06
C ALA A 411 -0.94 26.16 -0.95
N VAL A 412 -1.54 25.00 -0.62
CA VAL A 412 -2.55 24.35 -1.49
C VAL A 412 -3.93 24.25 -0.84
N SER A 413 -4.07 24.66 0.42
CA SER A 413 -5.35 24.60 1.14
C SER A 413 -5.48 25.78 2.11
N PRO A 414 -6.71 26.15 2.52
CA PRO A 414 -6.93 27.19 3.54
C PRO A 414 -6.71 26.63 4.96
N VAL A 415 -5.83 25.67 5.12
CA VAL A 415 -5.53 25.05 6.41
C VAL A 415 -4.16 25.52 6.89
N ARG A 416 -4.10 26.00 8.11
CA ARG A 416 -2.89 26.48 8.76
C ARG A 416 -2.44 25.51 9.85
N MET A 417 -1.17 25.11 9.83
CA MET A 417 -0.54 24.28 10.86
C MET A 417 -0.12 25.16 12.05
N VAL A 418 -0.94 25.20 13.08
CA VAL A 418 -0.68 25.99 14.28
C VAL A 418 0.41 25.38 15.15
N LYS A 419 0.42 24.03 15.25
CA LYS A 419 1.39 23.28 16.03
C LYS A 419 1.64 21.92 15.40
N ARG A 420 2.90 21.49 15.39
CA ARG A 420 3.32 20.11 15.13
C ARG A 420 4.49 19.80 16.06
N ALA A 421 4.29 18.91 17.02
CA ALA A 421 5.27 18.61 18.05
C ALA A 421 5.23 17.15 18.46
N LEU A 422 6.35 16.62 18.95
CA LEU A 422 6.39 15.31 19.58
C LEU A 422 5.79 15.38 20.99
N ILE A 423 5.09 14.30 21.38
CA ILE A 423 4.53 14.15 22.72
C ILE A 423 5.60 13.48 23.60
N SER A 424 6.05 14.19 24.64
CA SER A 424 7.03 13.66 25.59
C SER A 424 6.47 12.42 26.29
N ASP A 425 7.31 11.42 26.51
CA ASP A 425 7.03 10.17 27.23
C ASP A 425 5.88 9.31 26.67
N SER A 426 5.46 9.55 25.43
CA SER A 426 4.43 8.74 24.78
C SER A 426 4.89 7.36 24.34
N GLY A 427 6.21 7.11 24.21
CA GLY A 427 6.79 5.80 23.89
C GLY A 427 6.92 4.92 25.14
N GLY A 428 6.61 3.62 25.02
CA GLY A 428 6.81 2.65 26.11
C GLY A 428 8.27 2.55 26.54
N ALA A 429 8.52 2.48 27.83
CA ALA A 429 9.85 2.36 28.41
C ALA A 429 10.37 0.92 28.33
N GLY A 430 11.67 0.76 28.06
CA GLY A 430 12.33 -0.54 27.99
C GLY A 430 13.83 -0.40 27.84
N ARG A 431 14.53 -1.51 27.55
CA ARG A 431 15.95 -1.45 27.17
C ARG A 431 16.14 -0.52 25.96
N PHE A 432 15.23 -0.61 24.98
CA PHE A 432 15.02 0.33 23.92
C PHE A 432 13.59 0.83 24.05
N ARG A 433 13.37 2.14 23.92
CA ARG A 433 12.05 2.74 24.09
C ARG A 433 11.28 2.75 22.77
N GLY A 434 9.95 2.74 22.84
CA GLY A 434 9.09 3.05 21.70
C GLY A 434 9.30 4.48 21.19
N GLY A 435 9.04 4.73 19.91
CA GLY A 435 9.07 6.05 19.30
C GLY A 435 7.98 6.96 19.89
N LEU A 436 8.22 8.27 19.88
CA LEU A 436 7.26 9.27 20.39
C LEU A 436 6.17 9.54 19.36
N SER A 437 4.95 9.70 19.86
CA SER A 437 3.80 10.17 19.08
C SER A 437 3.90 11.67 18.79
N GLN A 438 3.02 12.19 17.92
CA GLN A 438 2.97 13.62 17.61
C GLN A 438 1.60 14.22 17.90
N GLU A 439 1.62 15.50 18.22
CA GLU A 439 0.44 16.35 18.32
C GLU A 439 0.42 17.31 17.13
N MET A 440 -0.74 17.44 16.50
CA MET A 440 -0.99 18.40 15.43
C MET A 440 -2.19 19.28 15.81
N VAL A 441 -2.04 20.60 15.67
CA VAL A 441 -3.12 21.58 15.84
C VAL A 441 -3.30 22.29 14.51
N LEU A 442 -4.49 22.17 13.95
CA LEU A 442 -4.86 22.74 12.65
C LEU A 442 -5.91 23.83 12.83
N ALA A 443 -5.82 24.88 12.05
CA ALA A 443 -6.86 25.90 11.91
C ALA A 443 -7.28 25.97 10.43
N VAL A 444 -8.57 26.17 10.19
CA VAL A 444 -9.10 26.43 8.84
C VAL A 444 -9.35 27.92 8.73
N ASP A 445 -8.62 28.59 7.83
CA ASP A 445 -8.74 30.03 7.60
C ASP A 445 -9.89 30.30 6.62
N SER A 446 -11.12 30.05 7.07
CA SER A 446 -12.37 30.33 6.37
C SER A 446 -13.51 30.53 7.36
N ASP A 447 -14.38 31.51 7.10
CA ASP A 447 -15.60 31.75 7.86
C ASP A 447 -16.76 30.82 7.46
N LEU A 448 -16.56 29.99 6.44
CA LEU A 448 -17.54 29.05 5.93
C LEU A 448 -17.39 27.68 6.58
N PRO A 449 -18.48 26.92 6.75
CA PRO A 449 -18.42 25.59 7.32
C PRO A 449 -17.50 24.64 6.50
N ALA A 450 -16.67 23.88 7.22
CA ALA A 450 -15.87 22.79 6.65
C ALA A 450 -16.33 21.45 7.25
N GLN A 451 -16.29 20.40 6.45
CA GLN A 451 -16.53 19.05 6.90
C GLN A 451 -15.21 18.42 7.34
N HIS A 452 -15.22 17.76 8.49
CA HIS A 452 -14.09 17.06 9.07
C HIS A 452 -14.41 15.58 9.20
N SER A 453 -13.59 14.72 8.61
CA SER A 453 -13.65 13.27 8.74
C SER A 453 -12.38 12.76 9.39
N CYS A 454 -12.52 12.01 10.49
CA CYS A 454 -11.42 11.44 11.26
C CYS A 454 -11.43 9.93 11.15
N MET A 455 -10.28 9.35 10.82
CA MET A 455 -10.05 7.92 10.77
C MET A 455 -8.94 7.60 11.78
N TYR A 456 -9.32 7.40 13.05
CA TYR A 456 -8.40 7.24 14.17
C TYR A 456 -8.60 5.89 14.84
N ASP A 457 -7.53 5.29 15.30
CA ASP A 457 -7.47 4.10 16.13
C ASP A 457 -6.36 4.27 17.19
N ARG A 458 -6.13 3.32 18.06
CA ARG A 458 -5.21 3.41 19.20
C ARG A 458 -5.63 4.43 20.25
N THR A 459 -6.92 4.66 20.40
CA THR A 459 -7.46 5.57 21.43
C THR A 459 -7.88 4.83 22.71
N ARG A 460 -8.00 3.49 22.63
CA ARG A 460 -8.40 2.62 23.77
C ARG A 460 -7.35 1.55 24.06
N PHE A 461 -6.68 1.02 23.05
CA PHE A 461 -5.72 -0.08 23.19
C PHE A 461 -4.31 0.42 22.93
N ALA A 462 -3.51 0.55 23.99
CA ALA A 462 -2.12 0.99 23.90
C ALA A 462 -1.25 0.02 23.09
N PRO A 463 -0.18 0.49 22.42
CA PRO A 463 0.83 -0.38 21.79
C PRO A 463 1.57 -1.19 22.86
N ARG A 464 1.63 -2.50 22.69
CA ARG A 464 2.22 -3.44 23.67
C ARG A 464 3.75 -3.39 23.63
N GLY A 465 4.36 -3.38 24.81
CA GLY A 465 5.79 -3.66 24.97
C GLY A 465 6.07 -5.17 24.84
N PHE A 466 7.20 -5.53 24.22
CA PHE A 466 7.63 -6.92 24.12
C PHE A 466 8.76 -7.23 25.10
N LEU A 467 8.95 -8.52 25.47
CA LEU A 467 10.05 -9.00 26.29
C LEU A 467 10.20 -8.27 27.65
N GLY A 468 9.09 -7.86 28.24
CA GLY A 468 9.07 -7.15 29.53
C GLY A 468 9.21 -5.63 29.43
N GLY A 469 9.23 -5.05 28.22
CA GLY A 469 9.08 -3.62 28.01
C GLY A 469 7.69 -3.14 28.42
N ALA A 470 7.56 -1.87 28.81
CA ALA A 470 6.29 -1.25 29.14
C ALA A 470 5.51 -0.91 27.86
N ASP A 471 4.18 -0.89 27.98
CA ASP A 471 3.29 -0.42 26.92
C ASP A 471 3.50 1.09 26.68
N GLY A 472 3.24 1.52 25.45
CA GLY A 472 3.16 2.95 25.11
C GLY A 472 1.86 3.58 25.59
N GLN A 473 1.65 4.85 25.24
CA GLN A 473 0.37 5.54 25.48
C GLN A 473 -0.63 5.21 24.35
N ALA A 474 -1.93 5.11 24.72
CA ALA A 474 -3.03 4.99 23.78
C ALA A 474 -3.36 6.36 23.18
#